data_795b231c7305c94531f4d7a0da3c1d6d
#
_entry.id   795b231c7305c94531f4d7a0da3c1d6d
#
_cell.length_a   1.000
_cell.length_b   1.000
_cell.length_c   1.000
_cell.angle_alpha   90.00
_cell.angle_beta   90.00
_cell.angle_gamma   90.00
#
_symmetry.space_group_name_H-M   'P 1'
#
loop_
_entity.id
_entity.type
_entity.pdbx_description
1 polymer ?
#
loop_
_entity_poly.entity_id
_entity_poly.type
_entity_poly.pdbx_seq_one_letter_code
_entity_poly.pdbx_strand_id
1 'polypeptide(L)'
;SHGDHASHAKVIKAIKTLNKELTHPIPLLLDTQGPEIRTGTLKNDLELKQGDIISVTARADDVESTSLHINYHDLINDVKIGDKITVDNGIINLEVLEKLDRMMRCKVIDGGRLKSKRHVNLPGIRVNLPAITSKDREDILFGMKQEVDFIALSFVREANDIHGLRKLLGAKADK
;
A
#
# COMPACT_ATOMS: atom_id res chain seq x y z
N SER A 1 3.56 -9.25 5.54
CA SER A 1 3.62 -7.82 5.17
C SER A 1 3.41 -6.86 6.34
N HIS A 2 2.72 -7.25 7.40
CA HIS A 2 2.46 -6.45 8.59
C HIS A 2 3.29 -6.98 9.78
N GLY A 3 3.65 -6.09 10.73
CA GLY A 3 4.48 -6.43 11.87
C GLY A 3 5.97 -6.12 11.64
N ASP A 4 6.84 -6.71 12.44
CA ASP A 4 8.28 -6.53 12.38
C ASP A 4 9.03 -7.87 12.23
N HIS A 5 10.29 -7.80 11.81
CA HIS A 5 11.13 -8.98 11.60
C HIS A 5 11.30 -9.83 12.88
N ALA A 6 11.29 -9.19 14.06
CA ALA A 6 11.49 -9.92 15.33
C ALA A 6 10.26 -10.78 15.67
N SER A 7 9.05 -10.25 15.46
CA SER A 7 7.80 -11.00 15.66
C SER A 7 7.67 -12.13 14.65
N HIS A 8 7.98 -11.87 13.38
CA HIS A 8 7.96 -12.90 12.34
C HIS A 8 9.00 -14.00 12.58
N ALA A 9 10.22 -13.66 13.04
CA ALA A 9 11.24 -14.65 13.36
C ALA A 9 10.78 -15.63 14.45
N LYS A 10 10.02 -15.17 15.46
CA LYS A 10 9.45 -16.04 16.50
C LYS A 10 8.46 -17.05 15.93
N VAL A 11 7.55 -16.59 15.06
CA VAL A 11 6.56 -17.45 14.40
C VAL A 11 7.26 -18.47 13.49
N ILE A 12 8.19 -18.03 12.65
CA ILE A 12 8.96 -18.90 11.76
C ILE A 12 9.70 -19.98 12.55
N LYS A 13 10.36 -19.59 13.66
CA LYS A 13 11.05 -20.55 14.54
C LYS A 13 10.08 -21.58 15.13
N ALA A 14 8.90 -21.16 15.57
CA ALA A 14 7.90 -22.06 16.12
C ALA A 14 7.41 -23.06 15.06
N ILE A 15 7.11 -22.59 13.82
CA ILE A 15 6.68 -23.46 12.72
C ILE A 15 7.81 -24.44 12.33
N LYS A 16 9.05 -23.96 12.19
CA LYS A 16 10.20 -24.84 11.89
C LYS A 16 10.45 -25.90 12.98
N THR A 17 10.15 -25.58 14.24
CA THR A 17 10.24 -26.55 15.33
C THR A 17 9.13 -27.59 15.23
N LEU A 18 7.89 -27.15 15.01
CA LEU A 18 6.73 -28.02 14.84
C LEU A 18 6.90 -28.97 13.64
N ASN A 19 7.42 -28.47 12.53
CA ASN A 19 7.64 -29.24 11.31
C ASN A 19 8.57 -30.45 11.49
N LYS A 20 9.39 -30.48 12.54
CA LYS A 20 10.24 -31.65 12.85
C LYS A 20 9.43 -32.86 13.34
N GLU A 21 8.21 -32.63 13.83
CA GLU A 21 7.33 -33.63 14.41
C GLU A 21 6.16 -33.99 13.47
N LEU A 22 5.99 -33.19 12.38
CA LEU A 22 4.86 -33.38 11.47
C LEU A 22 5.22 -34.26 10.28
N THR A 23 4.31 -35.17 9.93
CA THR A 23 4.40 -35.98 8.71
C THR A 23 4.28 -35.13 7.45
N HIS A 24 3.48 -34.06 7.51
CA HIS A 24 3.31 -33.09 6.45
C HIS A 24 3.72 -31.71 6.95
N PRO A 25 4.91 -31.23 6.58
CA PRO A 25 5.41 -29.93 7.01
C PRO A 25 4.50 -28.78 6.55
N ILE A 26 4.34 -27.78 7.41
CA ILE A 26 3.63 -26.53 7.09
C ILE A 26 4.58 -25.62 6.34
N PRO A 27 4.29 -25.22 5.08
CA PRO A 27 5.13 -24.31 4.34
C PRO A 27 4.99 -22.87 4.85
N LEU A 28 6.07 -22.11 4.70
CA LEU A 28 6.15 -20.69 5.05
C LEU A 28 6.03 -19.86 3.78
N LEU A 29 5.01 -19.02 3.72
CA LEU A 29 4.80 -18.07 2.62
C LEU A 29 5.01 -16.64 3.14
N LEU A 30 5.91 -15.89 2.49
CA LEU A 30 6.08 -14.46 2.68
C LEU A 30 5.23 -13.74 1.64
N ASP A 31 4.31 -12.91 2.12
CA ASP A 31 3.49 -12.01 1.29
C ASP A 31 4.03 -10.58 1.42
N THR A 32 4.40 -9.96 0.28
CA THR A 32 4.92 -8.58 0.29
C THR A 32 3.79 -7.58 0.47
N GLN A 33 4.08 -6.45 1.10
CA GLN A 33 3.11 -5.37 1.30
C GLN A 33 2.78 -4.64 0.00
N GLY A 34 3.81 -4.42 -0.82
CA GLY A 34 3.71 -3.62 -2.04
C GLY A 34 3.50 -2.11 -1.78
N PRO A 35 3.31 -1.35 -2.85
CA PRO A 35 3.14 0.11 -2.78
C PRO A 35 1.72 0.47 -2.36
N GLU A 36 1.45 0.53 -1.06
CA GLU A 36 0.15 0.96 -0.55
C GLU A 36 -0.01 2.48 -0.60
N ILE A 37 -1.07 2.92 -1.25
CA ILE A 37 -1.51 4.31 -1.16
C ILE A 37 -2.49 4.44 0.00
N ARG A 38 -2.20 5.36 0.92
CA ARG A 38 -2.99 5.58 2.13
C ARG A 38 -3.16 7.06 2.42
N THR A 39 -4.24 7.38 3.13
CA THR A 39 -4.39 8.70 3.75
C THR A 39 -3.37 8.89 4.87
N GLY A 40 -3.01 10.14 5.13
CA GLY A 40 -2.13 10.51 6.25
C GLY A 40 -2.77 10.30 7.62
N THR A 41 -2.05 10.74 8.65
CA THR A 41 -2.56 10.78 10.02
C THR A 41 -3.40 12.04 10.20
N LEU A 42 -4.61 11.87 10.68
CA LEU A 42 -5.52 12.97 11.05
C LEU A 42 -5.41 13.24 12.55
N LYS A 43 -5.51 14.50 12.96
CA LYS A 43 -5.61 14.86 14.39
C LYS A 43 -6.94 14.38 15.00
N ASN A 44 -8.02 14.51 14.24
CA ASN A 44 -9.35 14.03 14.56
C ASN A 44 -9.94 13.36 13.31
N ASP A 45 -10.86 12.43 13.50
CA ASP A 45 -11.63 11.86 12.41
C ASP A 45 -12.42 12.97 11.69
N LEU A 46 -12.52 12.90 10.37
CA LEU A 46 -13.26 13.86 9.56
C LEU A 46 -14.62 13.28 9.17
N GLU A 47 -15.68 13.99 9.46
CA GLU A 47 -17.01 13.67 8.96
C GLU A 47 -17.21 14.35 7.61
N LEU A 48 -17.19 13.58 6.54
CA LEU A 48 -17.37 14.04 5.17
C LEU A 48 -18.81 13.82 4.73
N LYS A 49 -19.46 14.86 4.24
CA LYS A 49 -20.84 14.79 3.74
C LYS A 49 -20.84 14.84 2.23
N GLN A 50 -21.79 14.17 1.62
CA GLN A 50 -22.02 14.26 0.17
C GLN A 50 -22.17 15.73 -0.27
N GLY A 51 -21.42 16.11 -1.28
CA GLY A 51 -21.39 17.46 -1.81
C GLY A 51 -20.33 18.38 -1.20
N ASP A 52 -19.69 18.00 -0.09
CA ASP A 52 -18.58 18.74 0.49
C ASP A 52 -17.43 18.86 -0.52
N ILE A 53 -16.69 19.97 -0.44
CA ILE A 53 -15.47 20.18 -1.21
C ILE A 53 -14.29 20.16 -0.25
N ILE A 54 -13.36 19.24 -0.47
CA ILE A 54 -12.17 19.08 0.34
C ILE A 54 -10.90 19.28 -0.48
N SER A 55 -9.86 19.77 0.17
CA SER A 55 -8.53 19.83 -0.42
C SER A 55 -7.80 18.51 -0.20
N VAL A 56 -7.16 17.97 -1.25
CA VAL A 56 -6.34 16.76 -1.20
C VAL A 56 -4.92 17.13 -1.60
N THR A 57 -3.93 16.75 -0.79
CA THR A 57 -2.51 17.02 -1.03
C THR A 57 -1.69 15.73 -1.03
N ALA A 58 -0.61 15.72 -1.81
CA ALA A 58 0.39 14.65 -1.82
C ALA A 58 1.57 14.91 -0.86
N ARG A 59 1.63 16.09 -0.22
CA ARG A 59 2.71 16.49 0.69
C ARG A 59 2.19 16.69 2.10
N ALA A 60 2.89 16.13 3.07
CA ALA A 60 2.48 16.20 4.47
C ALA A 60 2.63 17.60 5.11
N ASP A 61 3.49 18.44 4.54
CA ASP A 61 3.75 19.82 4.95
C ASP A 61 2.71 20.83 4.41
N ASP A 62 1.95 20.44 3.40
CA ASP A 62 0.89 21.25 2.81
C ASP A 62 -0.51 20.97 3.42
N VAL A 63 -0.58 20.31 4.58
CA VAL A 63 -1.84 19.92 5.20
C VAL A 63 -2.47 21.10 5.93
N GLU A 64 -3.51 21.68 5.35
CA GLU A 64 -4.43 22.59 6.04
C GLU A 64 -5.37 21.80 6.98
N SER A 65 -6.03 22.49 7.90
CA SER A 65 -6.92 21.87 8.90
C SER A 65 -8.06 21.01 8.32
N THR A 66 -8.40 21.24 7.06
CA THR A 66 -9.48 20.57 6.32
C THR A 66 -8.98 19.77 5.12
N SER A 67 -7.66 19.62 4.96
CA SER A 67 -7.08 18.91 3.83
C SER A 67 -6.79 17.46 4.16
N LEU A 68 -6.93 16.60 3.15
CA LEU A 68 -6.59 15.20 3.20
C LEU A 68 -5.22 14.97 2.56
N HIS A 69 -4.25 14.52 3.35
CA HIS A 69 -2.98 14.06 2.81
C HIS A 69 -3.10 12.62 2.30
N ILE A 70 -2.53 12.35 1.12
CA ILE A 70 -2.36 11.01 0.54
C ILE A 70 -0.87 10.80 0.28
N ASN A 71 -0.31 9.66 0.70
CA ASN A 71 1.12 9.35 0.67
C ASN A 71 1.67 8.98 -0.72
N TYR A 72 1.00 9.38 -1.80
CA TYR A 72 1.46 9.17 -3.16
C TYR A 72 1.96 10.47 -3.76
N HIS A 73 3.28 10.60 -3.92
CA HIS A 73 3.94 11.85 -4.32
C HIS A 73 3.48 12.37 -5.71
N ASP A 74 3.29 11.45 -6.67
CA ASP A 74 2.89 11.83 -8.03
C ASP A 74 1.37 11.92 -8.21
N LEU A 75 0.60 11.84 -7.13
CA LEU A 75 -0.86 11.86 -7.15
C LEU A 75 -1.42 12.98 -8.03
N ILE A 76 -0.94 14.22 -7.82
CA ILE A 76 -1.43 15.40 -8.53
C ILE A 76 -1.10 15.33 -10.03
N ASN A 77 0.02 14.72 -10.40
CA ASN A 77 0.43 14.57 -11.80
C ASN A 77 -0.39 13.50 -12.52
N ASP A 78 -0.62 12.36 -11.85
CA ASP A 78 -1.22 11.18 -12.45
C ASP A 78 -2.75 11.24 -12.56
N VAL A 79 -3.43 11.98 -11.65
CA VAL A 79 -4.89 12.15 -11.73
C VAL A 79 -5.29 13.28 -12.65
N LYS A 80 -6.48 13.19 -13.23
CA LYS A 80 -7.10 14.23 -14.09
C LYS A 80 -8.38 14.75 -13.44
N ILE A 81 -8.83 15.92 -13.88
CA ILE A 81 -10.15 16.43 -13.52
C ILE A 81 -11.21 15.43 -13.98
N GLY A 82 -12.15 15.11 -13.10
CA GLY A 82 -13.18 14.10 -13.29
C GLY A 82 -12.80 12.68 -12.82
N ASP A 83 -11.52 12.43 -12.51
CA ASP A 83 -11.11 11.14 -11.97
C ASP A 83 -11.67 10.91 -10.57
N LYS A 84 -11.86 9.63 -10.24
CA LYS A 84 -12.34 9.20 -8.93
C LYS A 84 -11.21 8.74 -8.03
N ILE A 85 -11.30 9.12 -6.77
CA ILE A 85 -10.43 8.65 -5.69
C ILE A 85 -11.33 7.93 -4.70
N THR A 86 -11.06 6.66 -4.42
CA THR A 86 -11.84 5.89 -3.45
C THR A 86 -11.02 5.67 -2.20
N VAL A 87 -11.63 5.86 -1.03
CA VAL A 87 -10.97 5.77 0.26
C VAL A 87 -11.73 4.79 1.15
N ASP A 88 -10.99 4.08 2.02
CA ASP A 88 -11.51 3.11 2.98
C ASP A 88 -12.36 2.02 2.30
N ASN A 89 -11.77 1.32 1.34
CA ASN A 89 -12.41 0.25 0.56
C ASN A 89 -13.69 0.69 -0.19
N GLY A 90 -13.74 1.95 -0.63
CA GLY A 90 -14.86 2.48 -1.40
C GLY A 90 -16.00 3.05 -0.58
N ILE A 91 -15.87 3.13 0.75
CA ILE A 91 -16.86 3.78 1.62
C ILE A 91 -16.96 5.28 1.30
N ILE A 92 -15.82 5.94 1.09
CA ILE A 92 -15.74 7.35 0.73
C ILE A 92 -15.27 7.44 -0.72
N ASN A 93 -16.02 8.18 -1.53
CA ASN A 93 -15.69 8.42 -2.94
C ASN A 93 -15.58 9.91 -3.20
N LEU A 94 -14.49 10.29 -3.84
CA LEU A 94 -14.17 11.67 -4.19
C LEU A 94 -14.05 11.79 -5.71
N GLU A 95 -14.43 12.94 -6.26
CA GLU A 95 -14.22 13.33 -7.67
C GLU A 95 -13.32 14.57 -7.73
N VAL A 96 -12.31 14.52 -8.58
CA VAL A 96 -11.37 15.62 -8.76
C VAL A 96 -12.04 16.73 -9.57
N LEU A 97 -12.23 17.90 -8.96
CA LEU A 97 -12.82 19.08 -9.61
C LEU A 97 -11.77 20.02 -10.21
N GLU A 98 -10.67 20.21 -9.49
CA GLU A 98 -9.64 21.18 -9.85
C GLU A 98 -8.27 20.70 -9.40
N LYS A 99 -7.25 21.00 -10.20
CA LYS A 99 -5.84 20.72 -9.87
C LYS A 99 -5.12 22.05 -9.70
N LEU A 100 -4.45 22.21 -8.56
CA LEU A 100 -3.56 23.30 -8.23
C LEU A 100 -2.12 22.77 -8.16
N ASP A 101 -1.14 23.64 -8.02
CA ASP A 101 0.27 23.27 -8.04
C ASP A 101 0.62 22.18 -6.98
N ARG A 102 0.06 22.31 -5.78
CA ARG A 102 0.40 21.42 -4.65
C ARG A 102 -0.76 20.64 -4.08
N MET A 103 -1.97 20.89 -4.55
CA MET A 103 -3.19 20.26 -4.05
C MET A 103 -4.23 20.13 -5.15
N MET A 104 -5.25 19.37 -4.88
CA MET A 104 -6.46 19.32 -5.72
C MET A 104 -7.67 19.58 -4.84
N ARG A 105 -8.71 20.14 -5.47
CA ARG A 105 -10.05 20.21 -4.88
C ARG A 105 -10.86 19.03 -5.35
N CYS A 106 -11.42 18.31 -4.41
CA CYS A 106 -12.25 17.14 -4.67
C CYS A 106 -13.62 17.31 -4.06
N LYS A 107 -14.65 16.91 -4.81
CA LYS A 107 -16.03 16.82 -4.33
C LYS A 107 -16.25 15.46 -3.70
N VAL A 108 -16.85 15.41 -2.54
CA VAL A 108 -17.31 14.20 -1.89
C VAL A 108 -18.56 13.68 -2.62
N ILE A 109 -18.46 12.54 -3.25
CA ILE A 109 -19.58 11.86 -3.93
C ILE A 109 -20.31 11.00 -2.92
N ASP A 110 -19.58 10.15 -2.21
CA ASP A 110 -20.10 9.38 -1.09
C ASP A 110 -19.31 9.75 0.16
N GLY A 111 -20.03 10.17 1.18
CA GLY A 111 -19.47 10.65 2.45
C GLY A 111 -19.37 9.55 3.50
N GLY A 112 -18.75 9.90 4.63
CA GLY A 112 -18.60 9.00 5.77
C GLY A 112 -17.55 9.53 6.74
N ARG A 113 -17.33 8.76 7.80
CA ARG A 113 -16.32 9.06 8.83
C ARG A 113 -14.95 8.58 8.38
N LEU A 114 -14.09 9.50 8.01
CA LEU A 114 -12.72 9.24 7.61
C LEU A 114 -11.79 9.20 8.82
N LYS A 115 -11.10 8.07 8.98
CA LYS A 115 -10.07 7.86 10.01
C LYS A 115 -8.66 7.95 9.39
N SER A 116 -7.65 8.01 10.24
CA SER A 116 -6.24 8.00 9.83
C SER A 116 -5.85 6.74 9.05
N LYS A 117 -4.89 6.88 8.13
CA LYS A 117 -4.20 5.78 7.42
C LYS A 117 -5.13 4.83 6.65
N ARG A 118 -6.21 5.36 6.06
CA ARG A 118 -7.13 4.58 5.25
C ARG A 118 -6.56 4.29 3.86
N HIS A 119 -6.89 3.12 3.35
CA HIS A 119 -6.53 2.70 2.00
C HIS A 119 -7.10 3.65 0.98
N VAL A 120 -6.31 3.97 -0.06
CA VAL A 120 -6.72 4.79 -1.19
C VAL A 120 -6.53 3.99 -2.47
N ASN A 121 -7.57 3.94 -3.29
CA ASN A 121 -7.52 3.40 -4.63
C ASN A 121 -7.78 4.49 -5.66
N LEU A 122 -7.12 4.39 -6.79
CA LEU A 122 -7.22 5.29 -7.93
C LEU A 122 -7.72 4.50 -9.14
N PRO A 123 -9.05 4.25 -9.26
CA PRO A 123 -9.60 3.40 -10.30
C PRO A 123 -9.29 3.93 -11.70
N GLY A 124 -8.75 3.07 -12.57
CA GLY A 124 -8.42 3.43 -13.95
C GLY A 124 -7.14 4.27 -14.12
N ILE A 125 -6.49 4.66 -13.05
CA ILE A 125 -5.26 5.46 -13.09
C ILE A 125 -4.04 4.54 -13.00
N ARG A 126 -3.12 4.68 -13.95
CA ARG A 126 -1.83 3.98 -13.92
C ARG A 126 -0.92 4.67 -12.90
N VAL A 127 -0.76 4.04 -11.75
CA VAL A 127 0.11 4.53 -10.68
C VAL A 127 1.56 4.17 -10.97
N ASN A 128 2.47 5.13 -10.95
CA ASN A 128 3.89 4.93 -11.19
C ASN A 128 4.65 4.60 -9.89
N LEU A 129 4.27 3.50 -9.22
CA LEU A 129 4.95 2.98 -8.04
C LEU A 129 5.66 1.66 -8.36
N PRO A 130 6.85 1.40 -7.80
CA PRO A 130 7.54 0.13 -7.99
C PRO A 130 6.75 -1.00 -7.33
N ALA A 131 6.66 -2.16 -7.99
CA ALA A 131 5.99 -3.34 -7.41
C ALA A 131 6.69 -3.87 -6.14
N ILE A 132 8.01 -3.62 -6.03
CA ILE A 132 8.84 -3.95 -4.87
C ILE A 132 9.30 -2.65 -4.23
N THR A 133 8.76 -2.31 -3.09
CA THR A 133 9.19 -1.14 -2.30
C THR A 133 10.50 -1.41 -1.58
N SER A 134 11.10 -0.37 -0.98
CA SER A 134 12.30 -0.56 -0.14
C SER A 134 12.02 -1.51 1.04
N LYS A 135 10.85 -1.38 1.66
CA LYS A 135 10.41 -2.28 2.72
C LYS A 135 10.27 -3.72 2.23
N ASP A 136 9.60 -3.94 1.09
CA ASP A 136 9.45 -5.28 0.53
C ASP A 136 10.81 -5.92 0.23
N ARG A 137 11.77 -5.12 -0.24
CA ARG A 137 13.14 -5.59 -0.47
C ARG A 137 13.79 -6.10 0.82
N GLU A 138 13.65 -5.36 1.92
CA GLU A 138 14.17 -5.77 3.23
C GLU A 138 13.46 -7.02 3.74
N ASP A 139 12.12 -7.08 3.61
CA ASP A 139 11.31 -8.22 3.99
C ASP A 139 11.66 -9.48 3.19
N ILE A 140 11.87 -9.36 1.87
CA ILE A 140 12.29 -10.46 1.00
C ILE A 140 13.66 -10.98 1.42
N LEU A 141 14.64 -10.10 1.65
CA LEU A 141 15.97 -10.49 2.09
C LEU A 141 15.93 -11.19 3.47
N PHE A 142 15.08 -10.71 4.37
CA PHE A 142 14.81 -11.37 5.64
C PHE A 142 14.19 -12.77 5.42
N GLY A 143 13.17 -12.89 4.58
CA GLY A 143 12.53 -14.17 4.24
C GLY A 143 13.50 -15.16 3.65
N MET A 144 14.38 -14.71 2.74
CA MET A 144 15.46 -15.53 2.16
C MET A 144 16.43 -16.06 3.24
N LYS A 145 16.79 -15.21 4.22
CA LYS A 145 17.64 -15.60 5.36
C LYS A 145 16.92 -16.60 6.28
N GLN A 146 15.61 -16.44 6.41
CA GLN A 146 14.77 -17.35 7.17
C GLN A 146 14.35 -18.61 6.39
N GLU A 147 14.76 -18.74 5.13
CA GLU A 147 14.47 -19.90 4.28
C GLU A 147 12.97 -20.18 4.18
N VAL A 148 12.18 -19.14 3.87
CA VAL A 148 10.76 -19.30 3.54
C VAL A 148 10.60 -20.11 2.26
N ASP A 149 9.52 -20.87 2.14
CA ASP A 149 9.29 -21.78 1.02
C ASP A 149 8.71 -21.03 -0.21
N PHE A 150 7.90 -20.01 0.04
CA PHE A 150 7.23 -19.24 -1.01
C PHE A 150 7.31 -17.74 -0.75
N ILE A 151 7.33 -16.98 -1.85
CA ILE A 151 7.17 -15.52 -1.83
C ILE A 151 6.02 -15.14 -2.75
N ALA A 152 4.99 -14.52 -2.19
CA ALA A 152 3.90 -13.89 -2.94
C ALA A 152 4.25 -12.42 -3.17
N LEU A 153 4.43 -12.04 -4.44
CA LEU A 153 4.65 -10.65 -4.81
C LEU A 153 3.31 -9.97 -5.05
N SER A 154 2.95 -9.05 -4.15
CA SER A 154 1.76 -8.22 -4.28
C SER A 154 1.94 -7.18 -5.40
N PHE A 155 0.84 -6.70 -5.96
CA PHE A 155 0.83 -5.62 -6.96
C PHE A 155 1.63 -5.90 -8.25
N VAL A 156 1.69 -7.16 -8.69
CA VAL A 156 2.26 -7.50 -10.00
C VAL A 156 1.38 -6.94 -11.11
N ARG A 157 1.96 -6.15 -12.01
CA ARG A 157 1.28 -5.53 -13.14
C ARG A 157 1.83 -6.01 -14.47
N GLU A 158 3.11 -6.36 -14.51
CA GLU A 158 3.80 -6.78 -15.73
C GLU A 158 4.91 -7.82 -15.44
N ALA A 159 5.40 -8.48 -16.47
CA ALA A 159 6.44 -9.50 -16.35
C ALA A 159 7.74 -8.97 -15.71
N ASN A 160 8.06 -7.69 -15.94
CA ASN A 160 9.24 -7.05 -15.37
C ASN A 160 9.22 -6.99 -13.84
N ASP A 161 8.04 -6.92 -13.21
CA ASP A 161 7.92 -6.97 -11.76
C ASP A 161 8.42 -8.33 -11.22
N ILE A 162 8.04 -9.42 -11.88
CA ILE A 162 8.53 -10.78 -11.56
C ILE A 162 10.02 -10.92 -11.83
N HIS A 163 10.51 -10.39 -12.96
CA HIS A 163 11.94 -10.40 -13.25
C HIS A 163 12.75 -9.62 -12.20
N GLY A 164 12.21 -8.51 -11.71
CA GLY A 164 12.78 -7.75 -10.60
C GLY A 164 12.92 -8.58 -9.31
N LEU A 165 11.87 -9.32 -8.95
CA LEU A 165 11.91 -10.25 -7.81
C LEU A 165 12.95 -11.36 -8.04
N ARG A 166 12.92 -12.04 -9.19
CA ARG A 166 13.89 -13.10 -9.52
C ARG A 166 15.34 -12.63 -9.46
N LYS A 167 15.60 -11.41 -9.96
CA LYS A 167 16.94 -10.80 -9.84
C LYS A 167 17.36 -10.58 -8.40
N LEU A 168 16.43 -10.18 -7.53
CA LEU A 168 16.68 -10.01 -6.09
C LEU A 168 16.98 -11.34 -5.40
N LEU A 169 16.27 -12.40 -5.78
CA LEU A 169 16.45 -13.76 -5.24
C LEU A 169 17.75 -14.42 -5.72
N GLY A 170 18.26 -14.02 -6.89
CA GLY A 170 19.46 -14.59 -7.49
C GLY A 170 19.35 -16.10 -7.72
N ALA A 171 20.35 -16.87 -7.32
CA ALA A 171 20.38 -18.34 -7.47
C ALA A 171 19.27 -19.09 -6.68
N LYS A 172 18.53 -18.42 -5.80
CA LYS A 172 17.39 -19.00 -5.08
C LYS A 172 16.06 -18.85 -5.84
N ALA A 173 16.05 -18.16 -6.98
CA ALA A 173 14.84 -17.92 -7.75
C ALA A 173 14.24 -19.17 -8.42
N ASP A 174 15.02 -20.24 -8.53
CA ASP A 174 14.65 -21.48 -9.21
C ASP A 174 14.38 -22.63 -8.23
N LYS A 175 14.29 -22.33 -6.97
CA LYS A 175 13.88 -23.23 -5.89
C LYS A 175 12.45 -22.93 -5.52
#